data_c6e15027b98f89e75dc5d63c4646c141
#
_entry.id   c6e15027b98f89e75dc5d63c4646c141
#
_cell.length_a   1.000
_cell.length_b   1.000
_cell.length_c   1.000
_cell.angle_alpha   90.00
_cell.angle_beta   90.00
_cell.angle_gamma   90.00
#
_symmetry.space_group_name_H-M   'P 1'
#
loop_
_entity.id
_entity.type
_entity.pdbx_description
1 polymer ?
#
loop_
_entity_poly.entity_id
_entity_poly.type
_entity_poly.pdbx_seq_one_letter_code
_entity_poly.pdbx_strand_id
1 'polypeptide(L)'
;MTLAPGGRYEEAAAFTPVRVAVLTISDTRDEESDTSGHLLADRVTGAGHVLAGKAIVTDDIETIRARIKAWTMSGDVDAIVTTGGTGLTGRDVTPEAIEPLFDKRIEGFSIIFHLVSYQSVGLSTLQSRALAGLIDGVLVFCLPGSNGAVRDGWDKVIAAQLDSRHRPCNMVELMPRLLET
;
A
#
# COMPACT_ATOMS: atom_id res chain seq x y z
N MET A 1 -5.13 -18.39 17.91
CA MET A 1 -4.24 -18.93 16.87
C MET A 1 -3.47 -17.77 16.29
N THR A 2 -2.19 -17.63 16.63
CA THR A 2 -1.33 -16.56 16.09
C THR A 2 -0.87 -17.01 14.71
N LEU A 3 -1.35 -16.37 13.67
CA LEU A 3 -0.81 -16.52 12.32
C LEU A 3 0.54 -15.78 12.29
N ALA A 4 1.62 -16.48 12.65
CA ALA A 4 2.93 -15.96 12.30
C ALA A 4 3.08 -16.09 10.79
N PRO A 5 3.42 -15.00 10.07
CA PRO A 5 3.69 -15.12 8.65
C PRO A 5 4.83 -16.11 8.44
N GLY A 6 4.59 -17.10 7.57
CA GLY A 6 5.64 -17.96 7.09
C GLY A 6 6.64 -17.12 6.29
N GLY A 7 7.82 -17.63 6.15
CA GLY A 7 8.88 -16.96 5.41
C GLY A 7 10.10 -16.67 6.28
N ARG A 8 11.20 -16.37 5.60
CA ARG A 8 12.49 -16.02 6.20
C ARG A 8 13.17 -14.94 5.36
N TYR A 9 14.09 -14.23 5.96
CA TYR A 9 14.99 -13.35 5.22
C TYR A 9 16.28 -14.09 4.89
N GLU A 10 16.72 -13.96 3.65
CA GLU A 10 18.03 -14.45 3.20
C GLU A 10 19.05 -13.32 3.34
N GLU A 11 19.74 -13.30 4.47
CA GLU A 11 20.67 -12.20 4.82
C GLU A 11 21.81 -12.01 3.80
N ALA A 12 22.21 -13.09 3.12
CA ALA A 12 23.23 -13.03 2.08
C ALA A 12 22.73 -12.46 0.75
N ALA A 13 21.41 -12.32 0.55
CA ALA A 13 20.85 -11.75 -0.66
C ALA A 13 20.98 -10.21 -0.65
N ALA A 14 21.24 -9.63 -1.82
CA ALA A 14 21.30 -8.18 -1.97
C ALA A 14 19.91 -7.56 -1.77
N PHE A 15 19.84 -6.49 -0.98
CA PHE A 15 18.65 -5.67 -0.86
C PHE A 15 18.52 -4.75 -2.08
N THR A 16 17.37 -4.77 -2.71
CA THR A 16 17.03 -3.88 -3.84
C THR A 16 16.03 -2.84 -3.37
N PRO A 17 16.41 -1.55 -3.29
CA PRO A 17 15.48 -0.49 -2.93
C PRO A 17 14.34 -0.36 -3.95
N VAL A 18 13.13 -0.14 -3.46
CA VAL A 18 11.92 0.13 -4.25
C VAL A 18 11.60 1.62 -4.16
N ARG A 19 11.18 2.24 -5.27
CA ARG A 19 10.74 3.64 -5.30
C ARG A 19 9.25 3.68 -4.95
N VAL A 20 8.93 4.10 -3.72
CA VAL A 20 7.58 4.06 -3.16
C VAL A 20 7.00 5.47 -3.06
N ALA A 21 5.80 5.68 -3.62
CA ALA A 21 5.03 6.89 -3.40
C ALA A 21 3.95 6.67 -2.33
N VAL A 22 3.70 7.69 -1.49
CA VAL A 22 2.71 7.67 -0.42
C VAL A 22 1.61 8.68 -0.73
N LEU A 23 0.34 8.21 -0.75
CA LEU A 23 -0.83 9.05 -0.99
C LEU A 23 -1.77 9.01 0.21
N THR A 24 -1.96 10.15 0.85
CA THR A 24 -3.01 10.32 1.84
C THR A 24 -4.29 10.82 1.16
N ILE A 25 -5.41 10.13 1.41
CA ILE A 25 -6.72 10.47 0.85
C ILE A 25 -7.59 10.92 2.03
N SER A 26 -7.90 12.22 2.07
CA SER A 26 -8.65 12.83 3.16
C SER A 26 -9.14 14.23 2.83
N ASP A 27 -10.37 14.53 3.17
CA ASP A 27 -10.95 15.88 3.06
C ASP A 27 -10.48 16.84 4.17
N THR A 28 -9.90 16.30 5.24
CA THR A 28 -9.66 17.07 6.49
C THR A 28 -8.20 17.16 6.91
N ARG A 29 -7.32 16.36 6.29
CA ARG A 29 -5.89 16.35 6.65
C ARG A 29 -5.11 17.30 5.76
N ASP A 30 -4.14 17.93 6.38
CA ASP A 30 -3.07 18.70 5.75
C ASP A 30 -1.71 18.13 6.13
N GLU A 31 -0.61 18.77 5.71
CA GLU A 31 0.74 18.28 5.98
C GLU A 31 1.04 18.17 7.49
N GLU A 32 0.47 19.04 8.35
CA GLU A 32 0.73 18.99 9.80
C GLU A 32 -0.07 17.89 10.50
N SER A 33 -1.29 17.63 10.04
CA SER A 33 -2.23 16.68 10.67
C SER A 33 -2.18 15.27 10.08
N ASP A 34 -1.44 15.04 8.97
CA ASP A 34 -1.36 13.77 8.27
C ASP A 34 -0.44 12.76 8.98
N THR A 35 -0.86 12.27 10.14
CA THR A 35 -0.06 11.33 10.93
C THR A 35 0.14 9.97 10.24
N SER A 36 -0.83 9.49 9.47
CA SER A 36 -0.73 8.19 8.79
C SER A 36 0.15 8.23 7.55
N GLY A 37 0.11 9.32 6.78
CA GLY A 37 1.01 9.52 5.64
C GLY A 37 2.45 9.73 6.07
N HIS A 38 2.69 10.50 7.15
CA HIS A 38 4.02 10.63 7.75
C HIS A 38 4.56 9.28 8.24
N LEU A 39 3.72 8.51 8.95
CA LEU A 39 4.11 7.18 9.42
C LEU A 39 4.50 6.25 8.26
N LEU A 40 3.74 6.28 7.16
CA LEU A 40 4.09 5.50 5.95
C LEU A 40 5.41 5.96 5.35
N ALA A 41 5.63 7.26 5.19
CA ALA A 41 6.87 7.81 4.65
C ALA A 41 8.09 7.41 5.49
N ASP A 42 7.96 7.47 6.82
CA ASP A 42 8.99 7.03 7.77
C ASP A 42 9.25 5.51 7.65
N ARG A 43 8.21 4.71 7.46
CA ARG A 43 8.33 3.25 7.25
C ARG A 43 9.03 2.91 5.94
N VAL A 44 8.70 3.61 4.87
CA VAL A 44 9.34 3.45 3.55
C VAL A 44 10.84 3.72 3.65
N THR A 45 11.21 4.87 4.18
CA THR A 45 12.63 5.27 4.29
C THR A 45 13.37 4.44 5.32
N GLY A 46 12.75 4.13 6.46
CA GLY A 46 13.32 3.28 7.50
C GLY A 46 13.57 1.83 7.06
N ALA A 47 12.81 1.33 6.08
CA ALA A 47 13.03 0.03 5.45
C ALA A 47 14.14 0.03 4.38
N GLY A 48 14.72 1.20 4.08
CA GLY A 48 15.78 1.35 3.07
C GLY A 48 15.27 1.59 1.65
N HIS A 49 13.98 1.83 1.48
CA HIS A 49 13.38 2.19 0.20
C HIS A 49 13.51 3.68 -0.10
N VAL A 50 13.25 4.07 -1.34
CA VAL A 50 13.25 5.46 -1.78
C VAL A 50 11.83 6.01 -1.71
N LEU A 51 11.61 7.09 -0.96
CA LEU A 51 10.36 7.83 -0.99
C LEU A 51 10.31 8.65 -2.29
N ALA A 52 9.65 8.10 -3.32
CA ALA A 52 9.56 8.70 -4.64
C ALA A 52 8.59 9.89 -4.70
N GLY A 53 7.63 9.95 -3.78
CA GLY A 53 6.70 11.05 -3.67
C GLY A 53 5.79 10.91 -2.45
N LYS A 54 5.29 12.04 -1.95
CA LYS A 54 4.25 12.11 -0.93
C LYS A 54 3.24 13.17 -1.33
N ALA A 55 1.96 12.87 -1.22
CA ALA A 55 0.90 13.83 -1.52
C ALA A 55 -0.34 13.56 -0.64
N ILE A 56 -1.14 14.60 -0.48
CA ILE A 56 -2.47 14.54 0.14
C ILE A 56 -3.47 14.96 -0.93
N VAL A 57 -4.56 14.23 -1.06
CA VAL A 57 -5.68 14.55 -1.97
C VAL A 57 -6.99 14.40 -1.23
N THR A 58 -8.02 15.11 -1.69
CA THR A 58 -9.38 14.99 -1.17
C THR A 58 -10.02 13.65 -1.53
N ASP A 59 -11.07 13.27 -0.81
CA ASP A 59 -11.91 12.10 -1.09
C ASP A 59 -12.80 12.36 -2.32
N ASP A 60 -12.14 12.49 -3.48
CA ASP A 60 -12.73 12.72 -4.80
C ASP A 60 -12.13 11.76 -5.83
N ILE A 61 -12.99 11.03 -6.54
CA ILE A 61 -12.60 9.95 -7.46
C ILE A 61 -11.63 10.45 -8.54
N GLU A 62 -11.93 11.58 -9.16
CA GLU A 62 -11.13 12.08 -10.29
C GLU A 62 -9.77 12.62 -9.80
N THR A 63 -9.76 13.28 -8.64
CA THR A 63 -8.52 13.76 -8.01
C THR A 63 -7.60 12.61 -7.63
N ILE A 64 -8.16 11.54 -7.02
CA ILE A 64 -7.41 10.33 -6.68
C ILE A 64 -6.85 9.68 -7.95
N ARG A 65 -7.69 9.46 -8.96
CA ARG A 65 -7.28 8.86 -10.25
C ARG A 65 -6.19 9.67 -10.95
N ALA A 66 -6.32 10.98 -10.98
CA ALA A 66 -5.33 11.86 -11.59
C ALA A 66 -3.96 11.71 -10.92
N ARG A 67 -3.92 11.64 -9.58
CA ARG A 67 -2.68 11.46 -8.84
C ARG A 67 -2.06 10.09 -9.08
N ILE A 68 -2.85 9.01 -9.02
CA ILE A 68 -2.39 7.64 -9.29
C ILE A 68 -1.80 7.57 -10.70
N LYS A 69 -2.53 8.02 -11.73
CA LYS A 69 -2.08 8.02 -13.13
C LYS A 69 -0.79 8.83 -13.33
N ALA A 70 -0.68 10.00 -12.69
CA ALA A 70 0.53 10.81 -12.80
C ALA A 70 1.77 10.05 -12.30
N TRP A 71 1.64 9.26 -11.24
CA TRP A 71 2.76 8.47 -10.72
C TRP A 71 3.01 7.19 -11.53
N THR A 72 1.97 6.44 -11.96
CA THR A 72 2.19 5.23 -12.76
C THR A 72 2.80 5.55 -14.13
N MET A 73 2.49 6.72 -14.70
CA MET A 73 3.02 7.16 -15.99
C MET A 73 4.40 7.84 -15.90
N SER A 74 4.87 8.21 -14.73
CA SER A 74 6.15 8.93 -14.57
C SER A 74 7.38 8.10 -14.87
N GLY A 75 7.29 6.78 -14.68
CA GLY A 75 8.45 5.88 -14.74
C GLY A 75 9.38 5.94 -13.52
N ASP A 76 9.05 6.75 -12.51
CA ASP A 76 9.87 6.98 -11.32
C ASP A 76 9.31 6.32 -10.05
N VAL A 77 8.20 5.59 -10.17
CA VAL A 77 7.50 4.92 -9.05
C VAL A 77 7.33 3.45 -9.35
N ASP A 78 7.74 2.59 -8.41
CA ASP A 78 7.59 1.13 -8.51
C ASP A 78 6.39 0.63 -7.70
N ALA A 79 6.06 1.33 -6.62
CA ALA A 79 4.91 1.02 -5.77
C ALA A 79 4.25 2.29 -5.22
N ILE A 80 2.94 2.24 -5.03
CA ILE A 80 2.14 3.29 -4.39
C ILE A 80 1.46 2.68 -3.17
N VAL A 81 1.55 3.34 -2.02
CA VAL A 81 0.78 2.97 -0.83
C VAL A 81 -0.13 4.14 -0.46
N THR A 82 -1.44 3.90 -0.47
CA THR A 82 -2.41 4.91 -0.05
C THR A 82 -2.89 4.67 1.37
N THR A 83 -3.30 5.72 2.05
CA THR A 83 -3.94 5.68 3.38
C THR A 83 -5.15 6.60 3.40
N GLY A 84 -6.30 6.06 3.79
CA GLY A 84 -7.57 6.77 3.89
C GLY A 84 -8.61 6.39 2.83
N GLY A 85 -9.85 6.81 3.04
CA GLY A 85 -10.97 6.65 2.12
C GLY A 85 -11.42 5.22 1.83
N THR A 86 -11.07 4.24 2.67
CA THR A 86 -11.45 2.82 2.47
C THR A 86 -12.64 2.37 3.32
N GLY A 87 -13.28 3.25 4.07
CA GLY A 87 -14.42 2.95 4.92
C GLY A 87 -15.71 2.73 4.14
N LEU A 88 -16.86 2.83 4.85
CA LEU A 88 -18.19 2.54 4.32
C LEU A 88 -19.07 3.79 4.17
N THR A 89 -18.55 4.98 4.50
CA THR A 89 -19.31 6.22 4.35
C THR A 89 -19.36 6.68 2.89
N GLY A 90 -20.27 7.57 2.57
CA GLY A 90 -20.38 8.11 1.21
C GLY A 90 -19.15 8.92 0.74
N ARG A 91 -18.28 9.32 1.67
CA ARG A 91 -17.01 10.00 1.34
C ARG A 91 -15.84 9.03 1.18
N ASP A 92 -15.98 7.77 1.62
CA ASP A 92 -14.95 6.76 1.45
C ASP A 92 -15.02 6.21 0.02
N VAL A 93 -14.23 6.75 -0.90
CA VAL A 93 -14.29 6.45 -2.34
C VAL A 93 -12.97 5.89 -2.90
N THR A 94 -12.00 5.57 -2.05
CA THR A 94 -10.71 5.04 -2.50
C THR A 94 -10.85 3.76 -3.34
N PRO A 95 -11.63 2.74 -2.95
CA PRO A 95 -11.83 1.56 -3.79
C PRO A 95 -12.48 1.90 -5.13
N GLU A 96 -13.51 2.73 -5.13
CA GLU A 96 -14.22 3.15 -6.35
C GLU A 96 -13.34 3.96 -7.31
N ALA A 97 -12.37 4.69 -6.77
CA ALA A 97 -11.41 5.43 -7.56
C ALA A 97 -10.33 4.53 -8.19
N ILE A 98 -9.76 3.62 -7.39
CA ILE A 98 -8.52 2.91 -7.75
C ILE A 98 -8.77 1.54 -8.35
N GLU A 99 -9.72 0.77 -7.83
CA GLU A 99 -9.98 -0.60 -8.29
C GLU A 99 -10.28 -0.70 -9.80
N PRO A 100 -11.07 0.21 -10.41
CA PRO A 100 -11.30 0.18 -11.85
C PRO A 100 -10.06 0.45 -12.73
N LEU A 101 -8.95 0.89 -12.13
CA LEU A 101 -7.68 1.12 -12.82
C LEU A 101 -6.79 -0.14 -12.80
N PHE A 102 -7.11 -1.16 -12.01
CA PHE A 102 -6.26 -2.34 -11.90
C PHE A 102 -6.24 -3.17 -13.18
N ASP A 103 -5.04 -3.43 -13.69
CA ASP A 103 -4.80 -4.47 -14.70
C ASP A 103 -4.96 -5.87 -14.08
N LYS A 104 -4.52 -6.02 -12.83
CA LYS A 104 -4.66 -7.25 -12.05
C LYS A 104 -4.91 -6.91 -10.58
N ARG A 105 -5.88 -7.56 -9.96
CA ARG A 105 -6.10 -7.49 -8.52
C ARG A 105 -5.15 -8.43 -7.78
N ILE A 106 -4.70 -8.00 -6.61
CA ILE A 106 -3.95 -8.81 -5.63
C ILE A 106 -4.92 -9.18 -4.51
N GLU A 107 -5.84 -10.10 -4.77
CA GLU A 107 -6.91 -10.47 -3.81
C GLU A 107 -6.37 -10.97 -2.48
N GLY A 108 -5.25 -11.69 -2.50
CA GLY A 108 -4.58 -12.18 -1.30
C GLY A 108 -4.20 -11.06 -0.33
N PHE A 109 -3.94 -9.85 -0.81
CA PHE A 109 -3.64 -8.71 0.05
C PHE A 109 -4.79 -8.38 1.00
N SER A 110 -6.01 -8.23 0.47
CA SER A 110 -7.20 -7.93 1.29
C SER A 110 -7.43 -8.99 2.36
N ILE A 111 -7.30 -10.28 1.99
CA ILE A 111 -7.48 -11.39 2.91
C ILE A 111 -6.46 -11.33 4.04
N ILE A 112 -5.17 -11.22 3.71
CA ILE A 112 -4.09 -11.21 4.71
C ILE A 112 -4.15 -9.95 5.58
N PHE A 113 -4.42 -8.78 4.98
CA PHE A 113 -4.60 -7.54 5.72
C PHE A 113 -5.71 -7.68 6.78
N HIS A 114 -6.89 -8.20 6.40
CA HIS A 114 -8.00 -8.36 7.36
C HIS A 114 -7.70 -9.38 8.45
N LEU A 115 -6.99 -10.47 8.14
CA LEU A 115 -6.53 -11.43 9.16
C LEU A 115 -5.59 -10.78 10.19
N VAL A 116 -4.65 -9.97 9.72
CA VAL A 116 -3.72 -9.23 10.59
C VAL A 116 -4.45 -8.15 11.38
N SER A 117 -5.29 -7.36 10.73
CA SER A 117 -6.07 -6.30 11.36
C SER A 117 -7.06 -6.85 12.41
N TYR A 118 -7.65 -8.02 12.15
CA TYR A 118 -8.52 -8.70 13.13
C TYR A 118 -7.81 -8.98 14.45
N GLN A 119 -6.53 -9.33 14.42
CA GLN A 119 -5.73 -9.56 15.63
C GLN A 119 -5.53 -8.27 16.44
N SER A 120 -5.51 -7.11 15.79
CA SER A 120 -5.28 -5.81 16.41
C SER A 120 -6.56 -5.12 16.87
N VAL A 121 -7.62 -5.13 16.04
CA VAL A 121 -8.85 -4.36 16.25
C VAL A 121 -10.14 -5.21 16.27
N GLY A 122 -10.01 -6.54 16.18
CA GLY A 122 -11.16 -7.44 16.20
C GLY A 122 -12.09 -7.19 15.03
N LEU A 123 -13.41 -7.26 15.29
CA LEU A 123 -14.45 -7.10 14.26
C LEU A 123 -14.50 -5.71 13.62
N SER A 124 -13.83 -4.70 14.17
CA SER A 124 -13.76 -3.38 13.55
C SER A 124 -13.09 -3.40 12.16
N THR A 125 -12.28 -4.43 11.88
CA THR A 125 -11.69 -4.64 10.54
C THR A 125 -12.75 -4.79 9.43
N LEU A 126 -13.99 -5.23 9.75
CA LEU A 126 -15.09 -5.34 8.79
C LEU A 126 -15.51 -4.01 8.16
N GLN A 127 -15.16 -2.89 8.79
CA GLN A 127 -15.47 -1.55 8.27
C GLN A 127 -14.45 -1.04 7.26
N SER A 128 -13.44 -1.84 6.92
CA SER A 128 -12.39 -1.50 5.95
C SER A 128 -12.55 -2.26 4.64
N ARG A 129 -12.23 -1.60 3.53
CA ARG A 129 -12.19 -2.18 2.20
C ARG A 129 -10.77 -2.07 1.61
N ALA A 130 -9.77 -2.47 2.41
CA ALA A 130 -8.38 -2.51 1.96
C ALA A 130 -8.22 -3.41 0.73
N LEU A 131 -7.49 -2.94 -0.27
CA LEU A 131 -7.31 -3.62 -1.55
C LEU A 131 -5.91 -3.38 -2.11
N ALA A 132 -5.49 -4.22 -3.05
CA ALA A 132 -4.26 -4.01 -3.81
C ALA A 132 -4.38 -4.56 -5.24
N GLY A 133 -3.53 -4.04 -6.11
CA GLY A 133 -3.48 -4.45 -7.51
C GLY A 133 -2.27 -3.88 -8.24
N LEU A 134 -2.24 -4.11 -9.55
CA LEU A 134 -1.26 -3.55 -10.48
C LEU A 134 -1.92 -2.53 -11.38
N ILE A 135 -1.25 -1.42 -11.63
CA ILE A 135 -1.63 -0.40 -12.62
C ILE A 135 -0.38 -0.06 -13.42
N ASP A 136 -0.39 -0.37 -14.72
CA ASP A 136 0.74 -0.08 -15.63
C ASP A 136 2.10 -0.60 -15.09
N GLY A 137 2.12 -1.78 -14.47
CA GLY A 137 3.32 -2.37 -13.88
C GLY A 137 3.73 -1.80 -12.51
N VAL A 138 2.97 -0.88 -11.94
CA VAL A 138 3.18 -0.32 -10.59
C VAL A 138 2.30 -1.06 -9.58
N LEU A 139 2.88 -1.50 -8.47
CA LEU A 139 2.15 -2.09 -7.34
C LEU A 139 1.37 -1.00 -6.60
N VAL A 140 0.09 -1.23 -6.33
CA VAL A 140 -0.74 -0.27 -5.59
C VAL A 140 -1.39 -0.97 -4.40
N PHE A 141 -1.19 -0.43 -3.19
CA PHE A 141 -1.76 -0.92 -1.94
C PHE A 141 -2.60 0.16 -1.28
N CYS A 142 -3.85 -0.14 -0.95
CA CYS A 142 -4.76 0.82 -0.33
C CYS A 142 -5.08 0.40 1.10
N LEU A 143 -4.65 1.21 2.07
CA LEU A 143 -4.81 1.00 3.50
C LEU A 143 -5.84 1.96 4.10
N PRO A 144 -6.52 1.57 5.19
CA PRO A 144 -7.34 2.50 5.98
C PRO A 144 -6.53 3.66 6.55
N GLY A 145 -7.21 4.77 6.82
CA GLY A 145 -6.62 6.04 7.24
C GLY A 145 -6.17 6.13 8.71
N SER A 146 -5.96 5.03 9.42
CA SER A 146 -5.49 5.05 10.81
C SER A 146 -4.03 4.61 10.92
N ASN A 147 -3.32 5.15 11.91
CA ASN A 147 -1.94 4.73 12.22
C ASN A 147 -1.84 3.23 12.56
N GLY A 148 -2.88 2.66 13.18
CA GLY A 148 -2.95 1.22 13.46
C GLY A 148 -3.01 0.40 12.18
N ALA A 149 -3.86 0.79 11.24
CA ALA A 149 -3.98 0.12 9.94
C ALA A 149 -2.70 0.23 9.10
N VAL A 150 -2.01 1.38 9.17
CA VAL A 150 -0.69 1.55 8.53
C VAL A 150 0.34 0.59 9.11
N ARG A 151 0.42 0.46 10.45
CA ARG A 151 1.33 -0.51 11.09
C ARG A 151 0.98 -1.94 10.70
N ASP A 152 -0.29 -2.30 10.75
CA ASP A 152 -0.73 -3.65 10.38
C ASP A 152 -0.42 -3.95 8.89
N GLY A 153 -0.76 -3.03 8.00
CA GLY A 153 -0.55 -3.21 6.57
C GLY A 153 0.93 -3.17 6.16
N TRP A 154 1.67 -2.17 6.62
CA TRP A 154 3.08 -2.04 6.26
C TRP A 154 3.93 -3.06 7.00
N ASP A 155 3.95 -3.02 8.34
CA ASP A 155 4.93 -3.78 9.14
C ASP A 155 4.72 -5.30 9.04
N LYS A 156 3.47 -5.76 8.82
CA LYS A 156 3.13 -7.19 8.84
C LYS A 156 2.84 -7.80 7.47
N VAL A 157 2.66 -6.96 6.41
CA VAL A 157 2.29 -7.45 5.08
C VAL A 157 3.19 -6.88 3.99
N ILE A 158 3.17 -5.55 3.79
CA ILE A 158 3.79 -4.91 2.63
C ILE A 158 5.31 -4.97 2.70
N ALA A 159 5.90 -4.64 3.86
CA ALA A 159 7.35 -4.58 4.02
C ALA A 159 8.06 -5.88 3.62
N ALA A 160 7.52 -7.03 4.01
CA ALA A 160 8.08 -8.33 3.63
C ALA A 160 7.99 -8.59 2.12
N GLN A 161 6.92 -8.13 1.46
CA GLN A 161 6.73 -8.32 0.03
C GLN A 161 7.53 -7.34 -0.83
N LEU A 162 7.91 -6.19 -0.29
CA LEU A 162 8.79 -5.23 -0.94
C LEU A 162 10.28 -5.44 -0.58
N ASP A 163 10.62 -6.42 0.26
CA ASP A 163 12.01 -6.78 0.54
C ASP A 163 12.48 -7.91 -0.38
N SER A 164 13.45 -7.61 -1.25
CA SER A 164 14.04 -8.58 -2.19
C SER A 164 14.71 -9.79 -1.54
N ARG A 165 14.96 -9.73 -0.24
CA ARG A 165 15.56 -10.81 0.55
C ARG A 165 14.55 -11.76 1.17
N HIS A 166 13.25 -11.41 1.15
CA HIS A 166 12.19 -12.25 1.71
C HIS A 166 11.97 -13.52 0.86
N ARG A 167 11.87 -14.67 1.53
CA ARG A 167 11.69 -16.00 0.93
C ARG A 167 10.44 -16.69 1.50
N PRO A 168 9.76 -17.53 0.72
CA PRO A 168 10.15 -18.09 -0.59
C PRO A 168 9.96 -17.14 -1.79
N CYS A 169 9.10 -16.13 -1.69
CA CYS A 169 8.76 -15.21 -2.78
C CYS A 169 8.60 -13.79 -2.26
N ASN A 170 8.90 -12.81 -3.08
CA ASN A 170 8.63 -11.40 -2.85
C ASN A 170 8.20 -10.73 -4.16
N MET A 171 7.57 -9.56 -4.05
CA MET A 171 7.07 -8.84 -5.24
C MET A 171 8.17 -8.11 -6.00
N VAL A 172 9.32 -7.83 -5.35
CA VAL A 172 10.45 -7.15 -6.01
C VAL A 172 11.01 -8.00 -7.15
N GLU A 173 11.10 -9.33 -6.96
CA GLU A 173 11.55 -10.25 -8.00
C GLU A 173 10.60 -10.34 -9.19
N LEU A 174 9.33 -9.97 -9.00
CA LEU A 174 8.32 -9.95 -10.06
C LEU A 174 8.33 -8.64 -10.86
N MET A 175 8.83 -7.52 -10.28
CA MET A 175 8.75 -6.19 -10.90
C MET A 175 9.27 -6.13 -12.35
N PRO A 176 10.41 -6.76 -12.70
CA PRO A 176 10.91 -6.73 -14.09
C PRO A 176 9.97 -7.42 -15.10
N ARG A 177 9.02 -8.22 -14.62
CA ARG A 177 8.14 -9.07 -15.43
C ARG A 177 6.67 -8.65 -15.40
N LEU A 178 6.31 -7.58 -14.68
CA LEU A 178 4.91 -7.17 -14.50
C LEU A 178 4.23 -6.75 -15.80
N LEU A 179 4.99 -6.29 -16.79
CA LEU A 179 4.51 -5.86 -18.12
C LEU A 179 4.74 -6.90 -19.21
N GLU A 180 5.16 -8.13 -18.89
CA GLU A 180 5.28 -9.21 -19.88
C GLU A 180 3.90 -9.55 -20.47
N THR A 181 3.84 -9.71 -21.81
CA THR A 181 2.64 -10.07 -22.58
C THR A 181 2.73 -11.52 -23.09
#